data_fe1adfc6dbe852e9d6a4b88f03640cab
#
_entry.id   fe1adfc6dbe852e9d6a4b88f03640cab
#
_cell.length_a   1.000
_cell.length_b   1.000
_cell.length_c   1.000
_cell.angle_alpha   90.00
_cell.angle_beta   90.00
_cell.angle_gamma   90.00
#
_symmetry.space_group_name_H-M   'P 1'
#
loop_
_entity.id
_entity.type
_entity.pdbx_description
1 polymer ?
#
loop_
_entity_poly.entity_id
_entity_poly.type
_entity_poly.pdbx_seq_one_letter_code
_entity_poly.pdbx_strand_id
1 'polypeptide(L)'
;MKLNEARIVVLAESQYQELELWYPVLRFREAGADVVVAAPEGGALYASKLGYPVRSDVAVADIDASDVDALIIPGGFAPEAMRRSAPLLDLVRACYTSGVLVAAICHAGWVLASAGIASGRTLTCVPVIRDDVISAGATYLDEPVVRDGNLITSRLPNDLPAFCAEITAALTAADGPRGDGHSWPPAQGRHSIAAYTTPAELRQAPAGKATANYRTVSVAVTR
;
A
#
# COMPACT_ATOMS: atom_id res chain seq x y z
N MET A 1 -14.69 4.22 -15.39
CA MET A 1 -15.38 2.97 -15.00
C MET A 1 -16.22 3.17 -13.74
N LYS A 2 -17.09 2.23 -13.36
CA LYS A 2 -17.74 2.27 -12.03
C LYS A 2 -16.79 1.68 -10.99
N LEU A 3 -16.84 2.19 -9.75
CA LEU A 3 -15.97 1.67 -8.68
C LEU A 3 -16.20 0.20 -8.36
N ASN A 4 -17.43 -0.29 -8.51
CA ASN A 4 -17.76 -1.71 -8.31
C ASN A 4 -17.20 -2.65 -9.41
N GLU A 5 -16.58 -2.12 -10.42
CA GLU A 5 -15.87 -2.86 -11.47
C GLU A 5 -14.35 -2.84 -11.23
N ALA A 6 -13.86 -1.97 -10.32
CA ALA A 6 -12.44 -1.75 -10.10
C ALA A 6 -11.80 -2.86 -9.28
N ARG A 7 -10.62 -3.31 -9.71
CA ARG A 7 -9.73 -4.24 -9.01
C ARG A 7 -8.57 -3.46 -8.40
N ILE A 8 -8.54 -3.42 -7.07
CA ILE A 8 -7.60 -2.60 -6.30
C ILE A 8 -6.70 -3.48 -5.45
N VAL A 9 -5.39 -3.32 -5.60
CA VAL A 9 -4.38 -3.92 -4.73
C VAL A 9 -3.97 -2.91 -3.69
N VAL A 10 -3.99 -3.31 -2.41
CA VAL A 10 -3.37 -2.57 -1.31
C VAL A 10 -2.18 -3.39 -0.82
N LEU A 11 -0.97 -2.83 -0.89
CA LEU A 11 0.23 -3.52 -0.44
C LEU A 11 0.30 -3.56 1.08
N ALA A 12 0.84 -4.66 1.60
CA ALA A 12 1.11 -4.80 3.03
C ALA A 12 2.51 -5.35 3.27
N GLU A 13 3.11 -4.90 4.37
CA GLU A 13 4.31 -5.44 4.98
C GLU A 13 4.29 -5.08 6.48
N SER A 14 5.08 -5.78 7.28
CA SER A 14 5.16 -5.52 8.71
C SER A 14 5.50 -4.06 9.02
N GLN A 15 4.96 -3.53 10.10
CA GLN A 15 5.11 -2.14 10.55
C GLN A 15 4.40 -1.11 9.63
N TYR A 16 3.36 -1.52 8.89
CA TYR A 16 2.51 -0.57 8.15
C TYR A 16 1.80 0.40 9.10
N GLN A 17 1.43 1.57 8.59
CA GLN A 17 0.61 2.51 9.33
C GLN A 17 -0.88 2.09 9.20
N GLU A 18 -1.57 1.94 10.32
CA GLU A 18 -2.90 1.34 10.42
C GLU A 18 -3.93 1.98 9.49
N LEU A 19 -4.06 3.30 9.60
CA LEU A 19 -5.08 4.02 8.83
C LEU A 19 -4.74 4.06 7.34
N GLU A 20 -3.46 4.13 6.99
CA GLU A 20 -3.02 4.22 5.60
C GLU A 20 -3.25 2.92 4.82
N LEU A 21 -3.38 1.78 5.52
CA LEU A 21 -3.81 0.52 4.93
C LEU A 21 -5.32 0.34 5.05
N TRP A 22 -5.87 0.45 6.26
CA TRP A 22 -7.25 0.06 6.52
C TRP A 22 -8.28 1.04 5.97
N TYR A 23 -8.00 2.34 6.00
CA TYR A 23 -8.95 3.32 5.47
C TYR A 23 -9.19 3.11 3.96
N PRO A 24 -8.17 3.01 3.08
CA PRO A 24 -8.39 2.68 1.68
C PRO A 24 -9.09 1.34 1.48
N VAL A 25 -8.65 0.27 2.17
CA VAL A 25 -9.27 -1.06 2.06
C VAL A 25 -10.77 -0.98 2.33
N LEU A 26 -11.19 -0.40 3.45
CA LEU A 26 -12.59 -0.32 3.84
C LEU A 26 -13.37 0.65 2.94
N ARG A 27 -12.78 1.80 2.62
CA ARG A 27 -13.41 2.83 1.80
C ARG A 27 -13.75 2.32 0.39
N PHE A 28 -12.82 1.58 -0.23
CA PHE A 28 -13.06 1.07 -1.58
C PHE A 28 -13.93 -0.18 -1.57
N ARG A 29 -13.86 -1.03 -0.54
CA ARG A 29 -14.82 -2.13 -0.34
C ARG A 29 -16.24 -1.62 -0.13
N GLU A 30 -16.43 -0.56 0.66
CA GLU A 30 -17.72 0.12 0.83
C GLU A 30 -18.28 0.62 -0.51
N ALA A 31 -17.41 1.13 -1.39
CA ALA A 31 -17.79 1.56 -2.73
C ALA A 31 -18.05 0.41 -3.72
N GLY A 32 -17.91 -0.84 -3.28
CA GLY A 32 -18.17 -2.05 -4.07
C GLY A 32 -16.97 -2.54 -4.88
N ALA A 33 -15.80 -1.89 -4.82
CA ALA A 33 -14.59 -2.34 -5.52
C ALA A 33 -14.10 -3.69 -4.99
N ASP A 34 -13.49 -4.48 -5.87
CA ASP A 34 -12.82 -5.72 -5.49
C ASP A 34 -11.41 -5.41 -4.98
N VAL A 35 -11.24 -5.40 -3.65
CA VAL A 35 -10.00 -4.99 -2.99
C VAL A 35 -9.31 -6.17 -2.36
N VAL A 36 -8.06 -6.40 -2.75
CA VAL A 36 -7.16 -7.41 -2.15
C VAL A 36 -6.00 -6.75 -1.43
N VAL A 37 -5.58 -7.37 -0.35
CA VAL A 37 -4.33 -7.03 0.34
C VAL A 37 -3.25 -7.98 -0.14
N ALA A 38 -2.22 -7.44 -0.79
CA ALA A 38 -1.09 -8.20 -1.30
C ALA A 38 0.18 -7.93 -0.49
N ALA A 39 0.95 -8.98 -0.25
CA ALA A 39 2.19 -8.92 0.53
C ALA A 39 3.23 -9.87 -0.07
N PRO A 40 4.49 -9.89 0.42
CA PRO A 40 5.48 -10.86 -0.04
C PRO A 40 5.02 -12.31 0.02
N GLU A 41 4.24 -12.68 1.05
CA GLU A 41 3.65 -14.02 1.20
C GLU A 41 2.12 -13.92 1.27
N GLY A 42 1.42 -14.75 0.50
CA GLY A 42 -0.04 -14.86 0.53
C GLY A 42 -0.52 -15.66 1.75
N GLY A 43 -1.63 -15.21 2.36
CA GLY A 43 -2.21 -15.84 3.55
C GLY A 43 -1.45 -15.58 4.87
N ALA A 44 -0.34 -14.85 4.83
CA ALA A 44 0.48 -14.53 5.99
C ALA A 44 -0.09 -13.35 6.80
N LEU A 45 0.29 -13.26 8.08
CA LEU A 45 -0.07 -12.17 8.98
C LEU A 45 1.06 -11.14 9.04
N TYR A 46 0.69 -9.88 8.90
CA TYR A 46 1.58 -8.73 9.01
C TYR A 46 1.08 -7.81 10.13
N ALA A 47 1.93 -7.48 11.08
CA ALA A 47 1.57 -6.58 12.17
C ALA A 47 1.85 -5.13 11.78
N SER A 48 0.93 -4.23 12.12
CA SER A 48 1.12 -2.79 11.96
C SER A 48 2.11 -2.21 12.96
N LYS A 49 2.35 -0.91 12.90
CA LYS A 49 3.17 -0.17 13.90
C LYS A 49 2.67 -0.32 15.34
N LEU A 50 1.36 -0.41 15.52
CA LEU A 50 0.70 -0.55 16.83
C LEU A 50 0.28 -2.00 17.11
N GLY A 51 0.66 -2.95 16.25
CA GLY A 51 0.39 -4.37 16.44
C GLY A 51 -0.95 -4.85 15.88
N TYR A 52 -1.74 -3.98 15.22
CA TYR A 52 -2.99 -4.43 14.57
C TYR A 52 -2.67 -5.27 13.33
N PRO A 53 -3.17 -6.51 13.25
CA PRO A 53 -2.77 -7.43 12.19
C PRO A 53 -3.59 -7.23 10.90
N VAL A 54 -2.95 -7.51 9.77
CA VAL A 54 -3.61 -7.75 8.49
C VAL A 54 -3.17 -9.11 7.97
N ARG A 55 -4.10 -9.88 7.41
CA ARG A 55 -3.78 -11.09 6.67
C ARG A 55 -3.74 -10.75 5.18
N SER A 56 -2.65 -11.07 4.51
CA SER A 56 -2.58 -10.91 3.06
C SER A 56 -3.54 -11.90 2.37
N ASP A 57 -4.22 -11.43 1.34
CA ASP A 57 -5.10 -12.25 0.51
C ASP A 57 -4.30 -13.04 -0.55
N VAL A 58 -3.18 -12.47 -1.01
CA VAL A 58 -2.39 -12.99 -2.14
C VAL A 58 -0.92 -12.59 -2.00
N ALA A 59 -0.01 -13.37 -2.57
CA ALA A 59 1.38 -12.96 -2.73
C ALA A 59 1.53 -11.96 -3.89
N VAL A 60 2.40 -10.95 -3.73
CA VAL A 60 2.65 -9.96 -4.81
C VAL A 60 3.18 -10.60 -6.09
N ALA A 61 3.87 -11.75 -5.98
CA ALA A 61 4.41 -12.48 -7.12
C ALA A 61 3.33 -13.16 -7.98
N ASP A 62 2.11 -13.34 -7.43
CA ASP A 62 0.99 -14.01 -8.10
C ASP A 62 0.06 -13.02 -8.82
N ILE A 63 0.34 -11.70 -8.74
CA ILE A 63 -0.50 -10.67 -9.36
C ILE A 63 0.12 -10.22 -10.69
N ASP A 64 -0.69 -10.26 -11.75
CA ASP A 64 -0.38 -9.62 -13.01
C ASP A 64 -0.83 -8.16 -12.99
N ALA A 65 0.07 -7.24 -13.31
CA ALA A 65 -0.24 -5.80 -13.38
C ALA A 65 -1.36 -5.47 -14.39
N SER A 66 -1.57 -6.31 -15.41
CA SER A 66 -2.66 -6.13 -16.38
C SER A 66 -4.05 -6.28 -15.77
N ASP A 67 -4.16 -7.00 -14.64
CA ASP A 67 -5.42 -7.21 -13.93
C ASP A 67 -5.69 -6.18 -12.83
N VAL A 68 -4.83 -5.19 -12.66
CA VAL A 68 -4.91 -4.18 -11.60
C VAL A 68 -5.35 -2.83 -12.16
N ASP A 69 -6.38 -2.22 -11.58
CA ASP A 69 -6.83 -0.88 -11.93
C ASP A 69 -6.16 0.18 -11.05
N ALA A 70 -5.92 -0.14 -9.77
CA ALA A 70 -5.15 0.72 -8.87
C ALA A 70 -4.28 -0.10 -7.89
N LEU A 71 -3.06 0.39 -7.66
CA LEU A 71 -2.12 -0.12 -6.66
C LEU A 71 -1.92 0.94 -5.59
N ILE A 72 -2.24 0.60 -4.33
CA ILE A 72 -2.13 1.52 -3.19
C ILE A 72 -1.00 1.04 -2.27
N ILE A 73 -0.09 1.95 -1.93
CA ILE A 73 1.11 1.69 -1.13
C ILE A 73 1.02 2.50 0.17
N PRO A 74 0.69 1.87 1.31
CA PRO A 74 0.70 2.54 2.60
C PRO A 74 2.12 2.78 3.10
N GLY A 75 2.25 3.69 4.05
CA GLY A 75 3.50 4.01 4.71
C GLY A 75 3.67 3.27 6.05
N GLY A 76 4.02 4.02 7.08
CA GLY A 76 4.60 3.48 8.31
C GLY A 76 6.07 3.17 8.10
N PHE A 77 6.59 2.12 8.73
CA PHE A 77 7.94 1.60 8.47
C PHE A 77 7.94 0.46 7.43
N ALA A 78 6.79 -0.04 7.02
CA ALA A 78 6.65 -1.08 6.00
C ALA A 78 7.41 -0.76 4.69
N PRO A 79 7.45 0.48 4.17
CA PRO A 79 8.21 0.83 2.97
C PRO A 79 9.70 0.50 3.04
N GLU A 80 10.33 0.52 4.22
CA GLU A 80 11.73 0.10 4.37
C GLU A 80 11.92 -1.38 4.03
N ALA A 81 10.99 -2.23 4.43
CA ALA A 81 11.02 -3.66 4.09
C ALA A 81 10.55 -3.91 2.65
N MET A 82 9.49 -3.23 2.20
CA MET A 82 8.94 -3.33 0.85
C MET A 82 10.01 -3.07 -0.22
N ARG A 83 10.85 -2.04 -0.03
CA ARG A 83 11.90 -1.68 -1.00
C ARG A 83 13.02 -2.72 -1.14
N ARG A 84 13.07 -3.73 -0.27
CA ARG A 84 14.01 -4.86 -0.33
C ARG A 84 13.43 -6.08 -1.05
N SER A 85 12.14 -6.07 -1.34
CA SER A 85 11.44 -7.14 -2.07
C SER A 85 11.45 -6.86 -3.57
N ALA A 86 12.26 -7.60 -4.33
CA ALA A 86 12.31 -7.46 -5.78
C ALA A 86 10.93 -7.71 -6.44
N PRO A 87 10.17 -8.78 -6.10
CA PRO A 87 8.86 -8.99 -6.69
C PRO A 87 7.89 -7.83 -6.44
N LEU A 88 7.94 -7.21 -5.25
CA LEU A 88 7.10 -6.06 -4.93
C LEU A 88 7.47 -4.84 -5.77
N LEU A 89 8.76 -4.53 -5.88
CA LEU A 89 9.23 -3.41 -6.71
C LEU A 89 8.93 -3.64 -8.19
N ASP A 90 9.02 -4.89 -8.66
CA ASP A 90 8.70 -5.24 -10.04
C ASP A 90 7.20 -5.06 -10.33
N LEU A 91 6.32 -5.46 -9.41
CA LEU A 91 4.87 -5.19 -9.52
C LEU A 91 4.58 -3.68 -9.55
N VAL A 92 5.18 -2.90 -8.64
CA VAL A 92 5.01 -1.43 -8.61
C VAL A 92 5.45 -0.81 -9.94
N ARG A 93 6.60 -1.22 -10.47
CA ARG A 93 7.13 -0.74 -11.75
C ARG A 93 6.24 -1.14 -12.91
N ALA A 94 5.80 -2.41 -12.96
CA ALA A 94 4.91 -2.93 -14.00
C ALA A 94 3.58 -2.20 -14.00
N CYS A 95 2.94 -2.02 -12.83
CA CYS A 95 1.72 -1.23 -12.70
C CYS A 95 1.90 0.19 -13.25
N TYR A 96 2.95 0.89 -12.80
CA TYR A 96 3.19 2.27 -13.22
C TYR A 96 3.41 2.39 -14.74
N THR A 97 4.27 1.54 -15.31
CA THR A 97 4.64 1.61 -16.73
C THR A 97 3.51 1.19 -17.67
N SER A 98 2.60 0.32 -17.22
CA SER A 98 1.40 -0.05 -17.97
C SER A 98 0.24 0.93 -17.81
N GLY A 99 0.42 2.04 -17.06
CA GLY A 99 -0.60 3.06 -16.86
C GLY A 99 -1.65 2.72 -15.81
N VAL A 100 -1.42 1.70 -14.97
CA VAL A 100 -2.21 1.44 -13.76
C VAL A 100 -2.06 2.63 -12.82
N LEU A 101 -3.13 3.01 -12.13
CA LEU A 101 -3.08 4.05 -11.12
C LEU A 101 -2.23 3.58 -9.93
N VAL A 102 -1.09 4.24 -9.68
CA VAL A 102 -0.25 3.98 -8.51
C VAL A 102 -0.47 5.09 -7.49
N ALA A 103 -0.87 4.72 -6.29
CA ALA A 103 -1.18 5.66 -5.21
C ALA A 103 -0.29 5.36 -3.99
N ALA A 104 0.49 6.33 -3.52
CA ALA A 104 1.45 6.15 -2.43
C ALA A 104 1.29 7.23 -1.35
N ILE A 105 1.34 6.84 -0.09
CA ILE A 105 1.19 7.78 1.02
C ILE A 105 2.36 7.68 2.01
N CYS A 106 2.71 8.83 2.61
CA CYS A 106 3.65 8.92 3.73
C CYS A 106 5.06 8.45 3.34
N HIS A 107 5.63 7.45 4.03
CA HIS A 107 6.95 6.87 3.72
C HIS A 107 6.97 6.01 2.45
N ALA A 108 5.83 5.76 1.82
CA ALA A 108 5.77 5.00 0.57
C ALA A 108 6.55 5.66 -0.59
N GLY A 109 6.89 6.96 -0.47
CA GLY A 109 7.83 7.62 -1.37
C GLY A 109 9.16 6.88 -1.55
N TRP A 110 9.63 6.15 -0.54
CA TRP A 110 10.82 5.31 -0.64
C TRP A 110 10.62 4.13 -1.60
N VAL A 111 9.42 3.56 -1.67
CA VAL A 111 9.11 2.49 -2.62
C VAL A 111 9.14 3.04 -4.05
N LEU A 112 8.56 4.24 -4.26
CA LEU A 112 8.58 4.91 -5.57
C LEU A 112 10.02 5.18 -6.05
N ALA A 113 10.88 5.66 -5.13
CA ALA A 113 12.30 5.89 -5.41
C ALA A 113 13.02 4.58 -5.79
N SER A 114 12.81 3.50 -5.02
CA SER A 114 13.45 2.20 -5.27
C SER A 114 12.90 1.48 -6.50
N ALA A 115 11.63 1.70 -6.85
CA ALA A 115 11.05 1.23 -8.11
C ALA A 115 11.52 2.05 -9.33
N GLY A 116 12.22 3.18 -9.12
CA GLY A 116 12.71 4.05 -10.21
C GLY A 116 11.63 4.87 -10.89
N ILE A 117 10.46 5.04 -10.26
CA ILE A 117 9.32 5.77 -10.84
C ILE A 117 9.13 7.18 -10.27
N ALA A 118 9.98 7.60 -9.34
CA ALA A 118 9.96 8.95 -8.77
C ALA A 118 10.62 10.00 -9.67
N SER A 119 11.61 9.59 -10.46
CA SER A 119 12.41 10.52 -11.28
C SER A 119 11.57 11.24 -12.33
N GLY A 120 11.70 12.57 -12.38
CA GLY A 120 10.97 13.45 -13.30
C GLY A 120 9.48 13.60 -12.96
N ARG A 121 9.03 13.13 -11.79
CA ARG A 121 7.64 13.27 -11.33
C ARG A 121 7.50 14.36 -10.29
N THR A 122 6.31 14.98 -10.30
CA THR A 122 5.90 15.86 -9.21
C THR A 122 5.11 15.02 -8.20
N LEU A 123 5.54 15.04 -6.93
CA LEU A 123 4.95 14.20 -5.90
C LEU A 123 5.01 14.85 -4.52
N THR A 124 4.27 14.30 -3.58
CA THR A 124 4.37 14.62 -2.17
C THR A 124 4.65 13.35 -1.35
N CYS A 125 5.11 13.51 -0.13
CA CYS A 125 5.33 12.45 0.84
C CYS A 125 5.37 13.04 2.25
N VAL A 126 5.52 12.21 3.27
CA VAL A 126 5.78 12.72 4.61
C VAL A 126 7.05 13.60 4.60
N PRO A 127 7.03 14.81 5.21
CA PRO A 127 8.13 15.76 5.08
C PRO A 127 9.51 15.23 5.48
N VAL A 128 9.56 14.26 6.38
CA VAL A 128 10.83 13.68 6.88
C VAL A 128 11.65 12.95 5.80
N ILE A 129 11.00 12.51 4.70
CA ILE A 129 11.69 11.83 3.58
C ILE A 129 11.70 12.65 2.29
N ARG A 130 11.34 13.95 2.35
CA ARG A 130 11.31 14.82 1.15
C ARG A 130 12.66 14.86 0.42
N ASP A 131 13.75 14.91 1.19
CA ASP A 131 15.10 15.00 0.63
C ASP A 131 15.50 13.72 -0.12
N ASP A 132 14.95 12.56 0.31
CA ASP A 132 15.17 11.28 -0.35
C ASP A 132 14.47 11.24 -1.71
N VAL A 133 13.21 11.70 -1.78
CA VAL A 133 12.47 11.71 -3.06
C VAL A 133 13.03 12.77 -4.03
N ILE A 134 13.49 13.90 -3.52
CA ILE A 134 14.20 14.91 -4.32
C ILE A 134 15.50 14.32 -4.86
N SER A 135 16.28 13.63 -4.03
CA SER A 135 17.52 12.95 -4.44
C SER A 135 17.26 11.84 -5.47
N ALA A 136 16.07 11.23 -5.44
CA ALA A 136 15.62 10.28 -6.46
C ALA A 136 15.14 10.95 -7.77
N GLY A 137 15.23 12.27 -7.88
CA GLY A 137 14.91 13.05 -9.08
C GLY A 137 13.48 13.56 -9.17
N ALA A 138 12.72 13.53 -8.07
CA ALA A 138 11.35 14.05 -8.02
C ALA A 138 11.32 15.56 -7.74
N THR A 139 10.25 16.22 -8.19
CA THR A 139 9.85 17.55 -7.71
C THR A 139 8.90 17.37 -6.53
N TYR A 140 9.30 17.83 -5.35
CA TYR A 140 8.47 17.73 -4.14
C TYR A 140 7.55 18.93 -3.99
N LEU A 141 6.28 18.67 -3.69
CA LEU A 141 5.30 19.68 -3.26
C LEU A 141 4.75 19.30 -1.87
N ASP A 142 4.64 20.28 -0.98
CA ASP A 142 4.00 20.08 0.33
C ASP A 142 2.49 20.32 0.24
N GLU A 143 1.80 19.41 -0.42
CA GLU A 143 0.35 19.45 -0.61
C GLU A 143 -0.29 18.16 -0.07
N PRO A 144 -1.55 18.21 0.43
CA PRO A 144 -2.23 17.03 0.93
C PRO A 144 -2.28 15.88 -0.06
N VAL A 145 -2.47 16.20 -1.35
CA VAL A 145 -2.49 15.23 -2.46
C VAL A 145 -1.86 15.88 -3.68
N VAL A 146 -0.99 15.15 -4.34
CA VAL A 146 -0.42 15.51 -5.64
C VAL A 146 -0.72 14.38 -6.63
N ARG A 147 -1.22 14.75 -7.81
CA ARG A 147 -1.39 13.84 -8.94
C ARG A 147 -0.50 14.27 -10.10
N ASP A 148 0.26 13.32 -10.62
CA ASP A 148 1.07 13.46 -11.83
C ASP A 148 0.80 12.24 -12.75
N GLY A 149 -0.08 12.42 -13.71
CA GLY A 149 -0.52 11.34 -14.60
C GLY A 149 -1.26 10.22 -13.84
N ASN A 150 -0.69 9.01 -13.89
CA ASN A 150 -1.19 7.85 -13.15
C ASN A 150 -0.52 7.65 -11.78
N LEU A 151 0.21 8.64 -11.28
CA LEU A 151 0.77 8.65 -9.92
C LEU A 151 -0.02 9.61 -9.05
N ILE A 152 -0.52 9.12 -7.90
CA ILE A 152 -1.15 9.93 -6.85
C ILE A 152 -0.34 9.75 -5.58
N THR A 153 0.02 10.84 -4.93
CA THR A 153 0.79 10.80 -3.69
C THR A 153 0.15 11.65 -2.59
N SER A 154 0.38 11.29 -1.33
CA SER A 154 -0.15 11.98 -0.15
C SER A 154 0.85 11.92 1.01
N ARG A 155 0.64 12.73 2.06
CA ARG A 155 1.64 12.95 3.11
C ARG A 155 1.41 12.12 4.38
N LEU A 156 0.20 12.21 4.94
CA LEU A 156 -0.09 11.82 6.31
C LEU A 156 -1.48 11.19 6.44
N PRO A 157 -1.78 10.44 7.51
CA PRO A 157 -3.11 9.88 7.74
C PRO A 157 -4.26 10.90 7.70
N ASN A 158 -4.01 12.16 8.09
CA ASN A 158 -5.03 13.21 8.01
C ASN A 158 -5.44 13.56 6.58
N ASP A 159 -4.58 13.28 5.60
CA ASP A 159 -4.83 13.54 4.20
C ASP A 159 -5.59 12.39 3.49
N LEU A 160 -5.84 11.26 4.17
CA LEU A 160 -6.48 10.06 3.61
C LEU A 160 -7.84 10.31 2.94
N PRO A 161 -8.73 11.18 3.48
CA PRO A 161 -9.98 11.49 2.79
C PRO A 161 -9.77 12.10 1.41
N ALA A 162 -8.84 13.07 1.30
CA ALA A 162 -8.49 13.71 0.04
C ALA A 162 -7.76 12.74 -0.91
N PHE A 163 -6.85 11.92 -0.37
CA PHE A 163 -6.13 10.88 -1.11
C PHE A 163 -7.11 9.86 -1.75
N CYS A 164 -8.03 9.31 -0.98
CA CYS A 164 -9.03 8.38 -1.51
C CYS A 164 -10.05 9.03 -2.44
N ALA A 165 -10.37 10.32 -2.23
CA ALA A 165 -11.21 11.07 -3.16
C ALA A 165 -10.55 11.22 -4.54
N GLU A 166 -9.24 11.55 -4.59
CA GLU A 166 -8.50 11.67 -5.85
C GLU A 166 -8.35 10.32 -6.55
N ILE A 167 -8.08 9.22 -5.82
CA ILE A 167 -8.08 7.85 -6.38
C ILE A 167 -9.46 7.53 -6.99
N THR A 168 -10.54 7.85 -6.27
CA THR A 168 -11.91 7.65 -6.76
C THR A 168 -12.15 8.42 -8.06
N ALA A 169 -11.78 9.70 -8.10
CA ALA A 169 -11.92 10.53 -9.29
C ALA A 169 -11.14 9.97 -10.48
N ALA A 170 -9.90 9.52 -10.24
CA ALA A 170 -9.06 8.92 -11.28
C ALA A 170 -9.66 7.63 -11.85
N LEU A 171 -10.12 6.71 -10.98
CA LEU A 171 -10.74 5.46 -11.39
C LEU A 171 -12.04 5.68 -12.15
N THR A 172 -12.90 6.60 -11.68
CA THR A 172 -14.18 6.89 -12.33
C THR A 172 -14.03 7.57 -13.71
N ALA A 173 -12.90 8.25 -13.94
CA ALA A 173 -12.57 8.82 -15.24
C ALA A 173 -11.99 7.80 -16.25
N ALA A 174 -11.64 6.58 -15.80
CA ALA A 174 -11.11 5.54 -16.69
C ALA A 174 -12.22 4.89 -17.54
N ASP A 175 -11.86 4.41 -18.75
CA ASP A 175 -12.81 3.86 -19.72
C ASP A 175 -13.41 2.50 -19.32
N GLY A 176 -12.76 1.74 -18.42
CA GLY A 176 -13.22 0.42 -17.96
C GLY A 176 -12.15 -0.29 -17.13
N PRO A 177 -12.48 -1.48 -16.57
CA PRO A 177 -11.51 -2.30 -15.84
C PRO A 177 -10.43 -2.82 -16.78
N ARG A 178 -9.24 -3.06 -16.22
CA ARG A 178 -8.08 -3.56 -16.95
C ARG A 178 -8.08 -5.09 -16.96
N GLY A 179 -7.50 -5.68 -18.01
CA GLY A 179 -7.33 -7.13 -18.12
C GLY A 179 -8.62 -7.95 -18.05
N ASP A 180 -8.47 -9.25 -18.04
CA ASP A 180 -9.58 -10.21 -17.91
C ASP A 180 -9.75 -10.80 -16.50
N GLY A 181 -8.83 -10.48 -15.60
CA GLY A 181 -8.86 -10.93 -14.21
C GLY A 181 -8.32 -12.35 -13.99
N HIS A 182 -7.56 -12.90 -14.93
CA HIS A 182 -7.07 -14.29 -14.82
C HIS A 182 -6.14 -14.52 -13.63
N SER A 183 -5.35 -13.51 -13.22
CA SER A 183 -4.48 -13.58 -12.04
C SER A 183 -5.17 -13.10 -10.75
N TRP A 184 -6.41 -12.58 -10.86
CA TRP A 184 -7.11 -12.02 -9.71
C TRP A 184 -7.55 -13.12 -8.74
N PRO A 185 -7.16 -13.08 -7.46
CA PRO A 185 -7.46 -14.13 -6.53
C PRO A 185 -8.98 -14.24 -6.28
N PRO A 186 -9.52 -15.47 -6.14
CA PRO A 186 -10.96 -15.66 -5.94
C PRO A 186 -11.46 -14.98 -4.67
N ALA A 187 -12.68 -14.45 -4.69
CA ALA A 187 -13.27 -13.75 -3.55
C ALA A 187 -13.48 -14.66 -2.33
N GLN A 188 -13.67 -15.96 -2.56
CA GLN A 188 -13.82 -16.95 -1.50
C GLN A 188 -12.49 -17.19 -0.77
N GLY A 189 -12.50 -17.03 0.56
CA GLY A 189 -11.30 -17.23 1.39
C GLY A 189 -10.47 -15.95 1.63
N ARG A 190 -10.87 -14.81 1.10
CA ARG A 190 -10.21 -13.54 1.41
C ARG A 190 -10.64 -13.03 2.78
N HIS A 191 -9.72 -13.03 3.71
CA HIS A 191 -9.94 -12.61 5.09
C HIS A 191 -8.83 -11.67 5.55
N SER A 192 -8.66 -10.53 4.84
CA SER A 192 -7.67 -9.53 5.23
C SER A 192 -7.97 -8.93 6.63
N ILE A 193 -9.22 -8.94 7.07
CA ILE A 193 -9.57 -8.57 8.45
C ILE A 193 -9.27 -9.74 9.37
N ALA A 194 -8.18 -9.65 10.10
CA ALA A 194 -7.79 -10.66 11.10
C ALA A 194 -8.59 -10.52 12.42
N ALA A 195 -9.90 -10.27 12.34
CA ALA A 195 -10.78 -10.04 13.49
C ALA A 195 -10.81 -11.23 14.48
N TYR A 196 -10.34 -12.38 14.05
CA TYR A 196 -10.28 -13.62 14.86
C TYR A 196 -8.87 -14.09 15.14
N THR A 197 -7.86 -13.25 14.87
CA THR A 197 -6.47 -13.61 15.16
C THR A 197 -6.24 -13.58 16.66
N THR A 198 -5.89 -14.72 17.22
CA THR A 198 -5.57 -14.82 18.65
C THR A 198 -4.21 -14.16 18.95
N PRO A 199 -3.97 -13.72 20.21
CA PRO A 199 -2.65 -13.22 20.60
C PRO A 199 -1.52 -14.23 20.37
N ALA A 200 -1.80 -15.53 20.31
CA ALA A 200 -0.83 -16.57 19.99
C ALA A 200 -0.43 -16.56 18.52
N GLU A 201 -1.39 -16.39 17.59
CA GLU A 201 -1.13 -16.28 16.16
C GLU A 201 -0.39 -14.99 15.81
N LEU A 202 -0.70 -13.88 16.51
CA LEU A 202 0.06 -12.63 16.37
C LEU A 202 1.53 -12.76 16.76
N ARG A 203 1.85 -13.58 17.77
CA ARG A 203 3.23 -13.84 18.16
C ARG A 203 3.99 -14.74 17.16
N GLN A 204 3.27 -15.48 16.32
CA GLN A 204 3.82 -16.34 15.26
C GLN A 204 3.87 -15.61 13.89
N ALA A 205 3.25 -14.41 13.79
CA ALA A 205 3.39 -13.60 12.58
C ALA A 205 4.89 -13.40 12.34
N PRO A 206 5.41 -13.67 11.14
CA PRO A 206 6.82 -13.46 10.86
C PRO A 206 7.12 -12.02 11.19
N ALA A 207 7.88 -11.80 12.26
CA ALA A 207 8.60 -10.55 12.42
C ALA A 207 9.40 -10.45 11.14
N GLY A 208 9.02 -9.55 10.26
CA GLY A 208 9.83 -9.28 9.08
C GLY A 208 11.26 -9.26 9.59
N LYS A 209 12.20 -9.91 8.92
CA LYS A 209 13.60 -9.99 9.36
C LYS A 209 14.19 -8.58 9.43
N ALA A 210 13.62 -7.78 10.31
CA ALA A 210 14.16 -6.52 10.76
C ALA A 210 15.26 -6.89 11.76
N THR A 211 16.48 -7.06 11.27
CA THR A 211 17.68 -6.92 12.06
C THR A 211 17.79 -5.45 12.47
N ALA A 212 16.94 -5.02 13.37
CA ALA A 212 17.09 -3.77 14.10
C ALA A 212 16.69 -4.04 15.54
N ASN A 213 17.70 -3.95 16.42
CA ASN A 213 17.57 -4.02 17.87
C ASN A 213 16.69 -2.87 18.40
N TYR A 214 15.39 -2.98 18.30
CA TYR A 214 14.50 -2.17 19.11
C TYR A 214 14.23 -2.91 20.41
N ARG A 215 14.90 -2.48 21.48
CA ARG A 215 14.57 -2.91 22.85
C ARG A 215 13.11 -2.55 23.10
N THR A 216 12.33 -3.54 23.48
CA THR A 216 10.99 -3.37 24.02
C THR A 216 11.07 -2.44 25.23
N VAL A 217 10.56 -1.23 25.13
CA VAL A 217 10.38 -0.36 26.29
C VAL A 217 9.11 -0.84 26.98
N SER A 218 9.29 -1.63 28.04
CA SER A 218 8.19 -1.97 28.96
C SER A 218 7.85 -0.71 29.76
N VAL A 219 6.72 -0.08 29.45
CA VAL A 219 6.16 0.94 30.34
C VAL A 219 5.50 0.21 31.50
N ALA A 220 6.14 0.20 32.66
CA ALA A 220 5.52 -0.23 33.91
C ALA A 220 4.45 0.80 34.28
N VAL A 221 3.18 0.42 34.16
CA VAL A 221 2.10 1.17 34.79
C VAL A 221 2.09 0.82 36.26
N THR A 222 2.67 1.66 37.09
CA THR A 222 2.48 1.63 38.56
C THR A 222 1.06 2.14 38.86
N ARG A 223 0.31 1.32 39.61
CA ARG A 223 -0.99 1.66 40.18
C ARG A 223 -0.84 2.67 41.32
#